data_a39da8be83d60a8823363dfc8bcba847
#
_entry.id   a39da8be83d60a8823363dfc8bcba847
#
_cell.length_a   1.000
_cell.length_b   1.000
_cell.length_c   1.000
_cell.angle_alpha   90.00
_cell.angle_beta   90.00
_cell.angle_gamma   90.00
#
_symmetry.space_group_name_H-M   'P 1'
#
loop_
_entity.id
_entity.type
_entity.pdbx_description
1 polymer ?
#
loop_
_entity_poly.entity_id
_entity_poly.type
_entity_poly.pdbx_seq_one_letter_code
_entity_poly.pdbx_strand_id
1 'polypeptide(L)'
;MPLARPRSRARQIALDTLVLGIAGAAAAIVFNFVLHWCGQLFLGGLAGYSPPGLPSEGGVPVESIGPNGLWLVPLVTTLGGLIVGVLTTRFAPETTGHGTDSVVRAFHRDGGRMRGRVAPVKLLTSAITIGSGGSAGREGPIAMIAAAIGSWYAERTGRDDQERRMLLLVGAAAGISAIFRSPIGAALFVVEVLYADMEFEASALLYATLAAVIAYALAGLVNGFGPLFAVPLPIAPLTNKLSYVWYGVLGVASGALATALPVVFYRVRDGFRALPVHATLKPAIGGFLTGVMAMFLPQLIGGGYGWIQRAIDGQLTLGILLVLAIAKIVAMSFTVASGGSGGVFAPSLYVGAMLGGACAAAAGLPAAPFVVVGMAAVFAGSAHVPFAAMMMVVEMTGGYALLVPAALAVSLSYLVQHRLSAALRYRSLYEAQVASRGDSPAHHTAHLGIALQILRDHKVSNLRHLGELDLVGLLRSGVEVDLAQGQRLMVGVLRADSAYAGTTIGASGRALAGDGTNIIALLRGEHMIAPRADTVLTPGDRIILVAAGDGLANLRTHFDPW
;
A
#
# COMPACT_ATOMS: atom_id res chain seq x y z
N MET A 1 26.24 -18.75 -20.77
CA MET A 1 24.87 -19.23 -20.45
C MET A 1 23.99 -19.08 -21.68
N PRO A 2 23.31 -20.13 -22.16
CA PRO A 2 22.42 -20.00 -23.31
C PRO A 2 21.22 -19.13 -22.88
N LEU A 3 20.97 -18.06 -23.64
CA LEU A 3 19.79 -17.23 -23.51
C LEU A 3 18.55 -18.12 -23.61
N ALA A 4 17.87 -18.36 -22.50
CA ALA A 4 16.61 -19.11 -22.47
C ALA A 4 15.64 -18.46 -23.47
N ARG A 5 15.06 -19.26 -24.35
CA ARG A 5 14.17 -18.80 -25.41
C ARG A 5 13.05 -17.94 -24.80
N PRO A 6 12.76 -16.74 -25.32
CA PRO A 6 11.77 -15.80 -24.75
C PRO A 6 10.36 -16.43 -24.54
N ARG A 7 9.98 -17.42 -25.33
CA ARG A 7 8.73 -18.18 -25.17
C ARG A 7 8.68 -19.07 -23.91
N SER A 8 9.81 -19.54 -23.40
CA SER A 8 9.84 -20.34 -22.17
C SER A 8 9.62 -19.49 -20.92
N ARG A 9 10.13 -18.27 -20.90
CA ARG A 9 10.01 -17.33 -19.76
C ARG A 9 8.56 -16.86 -19.57
N ALA A 10 7.87 -16.44 -20.63
CA ALA A 10 6.47 -16.03 -20.56
C ALA A 10 5.55 -17.17 -20.10
N ARG A 11 5.79 -18.41 -20.58
CA ARG A 11 5.04 -19.58 -20.13
C ARG A 11 5.26 -19.89 -18.65
N GLN A 12 6.48 -19.73 -18.16
CA GLN A 12 6.80 -19.94 -16.75
C GLN A 12 6.08 -18.92 -15.86
N ILE A 13 6.12 -17.64 -16.20
CA ILE A 13 5.45 -16.59 -15.45
C ILE A 13 3.92 -16.83 -15.43
N ALA A 14 3.33 -17.28 -16.55
CA ALA A 14 1.91 -17.61 -16.59
C ALA A 14 1.56 -18.78 -15.65
N LEU A 15 2.41 -19.81 -15.57
CA LEU A 15 2.22 -20.92 -14.62
C LEU A 15 2.39 -20.46 -13.17
N ASP A 16 3.40 -19.65 -12.89
CA ASP A 16 3.61 -19.05 -11.57
C ASP A 16 2.39 -18.22 -11.13
N THR A 17 1.81 -17.47 -12.07
CA THR A 17 0.59 -16.66 -11.85
C THR A 17 -0.61 -17.53 -11.49
N LEU A 18 -0.79 -18.66 -12.17
CA LEU A 18 -1.84 -19.63 -11.85
C LEU A 18 -1.66 -20.21 -10.44
N VAL A 19 -0.44 -20.62 -10.10
CA VAL A 19 -0.12 -21.16 -8.76
C VAL A 19 -0.40 -20.12 -7.67
N LEU A 20 0.02 -18.87 -7.89
CA LEU A 20 -0.19 -17.79 -6.92
C LEU A 20 -1.65 -17.36 -6.84
N GLY A 21 -2.42 -17.43 -7.92
CA GLY A 21 -3.87 -17.21 -7.90
C GLY A 21 -4.58 -18.22 -7.00
N ILE A 22 -4.22 -19.51 -7.13
CA ILE A 22 -4.75 -20.59 -6.27
C ILE A 22 -4.30 -20.40 -4.81
N ALA A 23 -3.01 -20.15 -4.61
CA ALA A 23 -2.46 -19.97 -3.26
C ALA A 23 -3.04 -18.75 -2.54
N GLY A 24 -3.26 -17.63 -3.26
CA GLY A 24 -3.89 -16.43 -2.74
C GLY A 24 -5.34 -16.66 -2.33
N ALA A 25 -6.12 -17.39 -3.15
CA ALA A 25 -7.49 -17.81 -2.80
C ALA A 25 -7.52 -18.67 -1.54
N ALA A 26 -6.66 -19.70 -1.48
CA ALA A 26 -6.56 -20.58 -0.32
C ALA A 26 -6.18 -19.81 0.95
N ALA A 27 -5.19 -18.91 0.85
CA ALA A 27 -4.77 -18.07 1.97
C ALA A 27 -5.91 -17.17 2.48
N ALA A 28 -6.69 -16.59 1.57
CA ALA A 28 -7.83 -15.74 1.91
C ALA A 28 -8.95 -16.53 2.59
N ILE A 29 -9.28 -17.73 2.10
CA ILE A 29 -10.29 -18.63 2.69
C ILE A 29 -9.85 -19.02 4.10
N VAL A 30 -8.61 -19.49 4.27
CA VAL A 30 -8.06 -19.87 5.58
C VAL A 30 -8.05 -18.68 6.53
N PHE A 31 -7.64 -17.50 6.07
CA PHE A 31 -7.62 -16.30 6.90
C PHE A 31 -9.02 -15.90 7.35
N ASN A 32 -10.02 -15.91 6.46
CA ASN A 32 -11.40 -15.62 6.82
C ASN A 32 -11.94 -16.64 7.84
N PHE A 33 -11.64 -17.92 7.66
CA PHE A 33 -12.03 -18.98 8.61
C PHE A 33 -11.43 -18.73 10.01
N VAL A 34 -10.12 -18.49 10.09
CA VAL A 34 -9.43 -18.22 11.38
C VAL A 34 -9.93 -16.93 12.01
N LEU A 35 -10.16 -15.88 11.20
CA LEU A 35 -10.72 -14.61 11.65
C LEU A 35 -12.11 -14.78 12.27
N HIS A 36 -12.98 -15.53 11.58
CA HIS A 36 -14.33 -15.83 12.06
C HIS A 36 -14.26 -16.59 13.40
N TRP A 37 -13.39 -17.59 13.48
CA TRP A 37 -13.20 -18.39 14.70
C TRP A 37 -12.65 -17.55 15.86
N CYS A 38 -11.69 -16.67 15.63
CA CYS A 38 -11.21 -15.71 16.61
C CYS A 38 -12.33 -14.75 17.07
N GLY A 39 -13.17 -14.26 16.14
CA GLY A 39 -14.33 -13.42 16.46
C GLY A 39 -15.33 -14.13 17.37
N GLN A 40 -15.66 -15.38 17.04
CA GLN A 40 -16.54 -16.19 17.88
C GLN A 40 -15.94 -16.47 19.27
N LEU A 41 -14.65 -16.76 19.34
CA LEU A 41 -13.99 -17.05 20.62
C LEU A 41 -13.88 -15.79 21.50
N PHE A 42 -13.32 -14.72 20.98
CA PHE A 42 -13.02 -13.52 21.77
C PHE A 42 -14.24 -12.63 21.96
N LEU A 43 -14.85 -12.13 20.90
CA LEU A 43 -15.99 -11.22 21.02
C LEU A 43 -17.27 -11.97 21.39
N GLY A 44 -17.62 -13.03 20.70
CA GLY A 44 -18.84 -13.79 20.96
C GLY A 44 -18.80 -14.51 22.32
N GLY A 45 -17.76 -15.32 22.54
CA GLY A 45 -17.65 -16.17 23.72
C GLY A 45 -17.22 -15.44 24.99
N LEU A 46 -16.14 -14.64 24.93
CA LEU A 46 -15.60 -13.99 26.12
C LEU A 46 -16.29 -12.64 26.40
N ALA A 47 -16.54 -11.79 25.39
CA ALA A 47 -17.18 -10.49 25.59
C ALA A 47 -18.71 -10.56 25.53
N GLY A 48 -19.31 -11.59 24.94
CA GLY A 48 -20.74 -11.69 24.74
C GLY A 48 -21.29 -10.68 23.74
N TYR A 49 -20.47 -10.24 22.80
CA TYR A 49 -20.83 -9.25 21.79
C TYR A 49 -20.62 -9.80 20.38
N SER A 50 -21.61 -9.65 19.52
CA SER A 50 -21.48 -9.94 18.09
C SER A 50 -21.86 -8.72 17.27
N PRO A 51 -20.91 -8.12 16.53
CA PRO A 51 -21.21 -6.99 15.64
C PRO A 51 -22.08 -7.43 14.46
N PRO A 52 -22.83 -6.50 13.84
CA PRO A 52 -23.60 -6.81 12.63
C PRO A 52 -22.64 -7.29 11.52
N GLY A 53 -22.98 -8.43 10.93
CA GLY A 53 -22.26 -9.06 9.84
C GLY A 53 -22.87 -8.74 8.48
N LEU A 54 -22.12 -9.06 7.41
CA LEU A 54 -22.64 -8.97 6.04
C LEU A 54 -23.39 -10.24 5.66
N PRO A 55 -24.63 -10.15 5.14
CA PRO A 55 -25.34 -11.33 4.63
C PRO A 55 -24.59 -12.06 3.51
N SER A 56 -23.84 -11.32 2.68
CA SER A 56 -23.00 -11.86 1.60
C SER A 56 -21.87 -12.77 2.10
N GLU A 57 -21.53 -12.70 3.40
CA GLU A 57 -20.53 -13.55 4.07
C GLU A 57 -21.16 -14.52 5.08
N GLY A 58 -22.47 -14.69 5.05
CA GLY A 58 -23.21 -15.54 6.00
C GLY A 58 -23.40 -14.90 7.39
N GLY A 59 -23.10 -13.61 7.52
CA GLY A 59 -23.26 -12.86 8.77
C GLY A 59 -24.71 -12.44 9.02
N VAL A 60 -25.06 -12.28 10.30
CA VAL A 60 -26.38 -11.75 10.72
C VAL A 60 -26.31 -10.22 10.72
N PRO A 61 -27.26 -9.49 10.07
CA PRO A 61 -27.21 -8.02 9.95
C PRO A 61 -27.60 -7.29 11.24
N VAL A 62 -27.83 -8.00 12.34
CA VAL A 62 -28.21 -7.45 13.64
C VAL A 62 -27.10 -7.69 14.65
N GLU A 63 -26.76 -6.65 15.42
CA GLU A 63 -25.86 -6.80 16.54
C GLU A 63 -26.52 -7.57 17.69
N SER A 64 -25.71 -8.33 18.44
CA SER A 64 -26.15 -9.03 19.64
C SER A 64 -25.29 -8.61 20.82
N ILE A 65 -25.92 -8.17 21.90
CA ILE A 65 -25.27 -7.80 23.15
C ILE A 65 -25.76 -8.77 24.22
N GLY A 66 -24.82 -9.49 24.85
CA GLY A 66 -25.09 -10.43 25.91
C GLY A 66 -25.46 -9.77 27.25
N PRO A 67 -25.74 -10.58 28.27
CA PRO A 67 -26.24 -10.09 29.58
C PRO A 67 -25.23 -9.20 30.32
N ASN A 68 -23.95 -9.31 30.04
CA ASN A 68 -22.89 -8.48 30.64
C ASN A 68 -22.72 -7.12 29.91
N GLY A 69 -23.54 -6.80 28.89
CA GLY A 69 -23.37 -5.59 28.09
C GLY A 69 -22.01 -5.57 27.39
N LEU A 70 -21.41 -4.37 27.26
CA LEU A 70 -20.13 -4.18 26.58
C LEU A 70 -18.93 -4.06 27.54
N TRP A 71 -19.14 -4.31 28.86
CA TRP A 71 -18.10 -4.10 29.88
C TRP A 71 -16.87 -4.99 29.72
N LEU A 72 -17.02 -6.17 29.14
CA LEU A 72 -15.92 -7.11 28.90
C LEU A 72 -15.11 -6.79 27.63
N VAL A 73 -15.61 -5.93 26.75
CA VAL A 73 -14.91 -5.58 25.49
C VAL A 73 -13.51 -4.99 25.74
N PRO A 74 -13.30 -4.02 26.65
CA PRO A 74 -11.96 -3.51 26.94
C PRO A 74 -10.98 -4.58 27.42
N LEU A 75 -11.46 -5.53 28.23
CA LEU A 75 -10.62 -6.64 28.71
C LEU A 75 -10.22 -7.57 27.56
N VAL A 76 -11.15 -7.92 26.70
CA VAL A 76 -10.94 -8.85 25.58
C VAL A 76 -10.03 -8.21 24.52
N THR A 77 -10.21 -6.94 24.20
CA THR A 77 -9.33 -6.21 23.28
C THR A 77 -7.92 -6.03 23.84
N THR A 78 -7.78 -5.83 25.16
CA THR A 78 -6.49 -5.77 25.85
C THR A 78 -5.77 -7.13 25.79
N LEU A 79 -6.47 -8.21 26.08
CA LEU A 79 -5.94 -9.57 26.01
C LEU A 79 -5.49 -9.92 24.59
N GLY A 80 -6.32 -9.61 23.57
CA GLY A 80 -5.96 -9.79 22.17
C GLY A 80 -4.70 -9.00 21.79
N GLY A 81 -4.62 -7.73 22.20
CA GLY A 81 -3.44 -6.89 21.98
C GLY A 81 -2.18 -7.44 22.66
N LEU A 82 -2.29 -7.99 23.88
CA LEU A 82 -1.18 -8.61 24.59
C LEU A 82 -0.67 -9.86 23.87
N ILE A 83 -1.56 -10.75 23.45
CA ILE A 83 -1.20 -11.96 22.70
C ILE A 83 -0.50 -11.58 21.39
N VAL A 84 -1.04 -10.60 20.66
CA VAL A 84 -0.45 -10.09 19.42
C VAL A 84 0.93 -9.48 19.68
N GLY A 85 1.08 -8.69 20.74
CA GLY A 85 2.37 -8.10 21.11
C GLY A 85 3.44 -9.17 21.40
N VAL A 86 3.09 -10.27 22.09
CA VAL A 86 4.00 -11.40 22.31
C VAL A 86 4.36 -12.10 21.00
N LEU A 87 3.35 -12.42 20.17
CA LEU A 87 3.57 -13.14 18.91
C LEU A 87 4.44 -12.35 17.94
N THR A 88 4.15 -11.07 17.76
CA THR A 88 4.91 -10.21 16.84
C THR A 88 6.35 -10.03 17.28
N THR A 89 6.58 -9.70 18.57
CA THR A 89 7.95 -9.45 19.07
C THR A 89 8.82 -10.69 19.06
N ARG A 90 8.24 -11.89 19.31
CA ARG A 90 9.01 -13.13 19.38
C ARG A 90 9.24 -13.80 18.03
N PHE A 91 8.28 -13.74 17.11
CA PHE A 91 8.34 -14.55 15.89
C PHE A 91 8.58 -13.72 14.62
N ALA A 92 7.93 -12.58 14.45
CA ALA A 92 8.05 -11.77 13.24
C ALA A 92 7.70 -10.29 13.50
N PRO A 93 8.64 -9.46 13.96
CA PRO A 93 8.41 -8.04 14.24
C PRO A 93 7.87 -7.25 13.04
N GLU A 94 8.17 -7.67 11.83
CA GLU A 94 7.67 -7.06 10.60
C GLU A 94 6.18 -7.24 10.35
N THR A 95 5.50 -8.09 11.14
CA THR A 95 4.04 -8.29 11.05
C THR A 95 3.23 -7.26 11.84
N THR A 96 3.89 -6.36 12.58
CA THR A 96 3.23 -5.23 13.25
C THR A 96 2.66 -4.24 12.25
N GLY A 97 1.60 -3.52 12.64
CA GLY A 97 0.98 -2.50 11.80
C GLY A 97 0.11 -3.05 10.67
N HIS A 98 -0.10 -2.24 9.63
CA HIS A 98 -1.12 -2.53 8.62
C HIS A 98 -0.72 -3.53 7.52
N GLY A 99 0.56 -3.84 7.35
CA GLY A 99 1.03 -4.89 6.44
C GLY A 99 1.32 -4.42 5.01
N THR A 100 0.49 -3.59 4.41
CA THR A 100 0.69 -3.09 3.04
C THR A 100 2.03 -2.37 2.89
N ASP A 101 2.41 -1.56 3.87
CA ASP A 101 3.70 -0.85 3.90
C ASP A 101 4.91 -1.79 3.83
N SER A 102 4.79 -2.97 4.46
CA SER A 102 5.83 -4.00 4.40
C SER A 102 5.95 -4.60 3.00
N VAL A 103 4.84 -4.71 2.25
CA VAL A 103 4.85 -5.16 0.85
C VAL A 103 5.49 -4.10 -0.05
N VAL A 104 5.11 -2.84 0.10
CA VAL A 104 5.68 -1.70 -0.64
C VAL A 104 7.18 -1.59 -0.37
N ARG A 105 7.59 -1.70 0.89
CA ARG A 105 8.99 -1.70 1.29
C ARG A 105 9.78 -2.87 0.69
N ALA A 106 9.22 -4.08 0.75
CA ALA A 106 9.85 -5.27 0.19
C ALA A 106 10.06 -5.12 -1.33
N PHE A 107 9.09 -4.53 -2.04
CA PHE A 107 9.21 -4.24 -3.46
C PHE A 107 10.35 -3.28 -3.75
N HIS A 108 10.38 -2.11 -3.08
CA HIS A 108 11.34 -1.06 -3.41
C HIS A 108 12.75 -1.33 -2.90
N ARG A 109 12.88 -1.86 -1.66
CA ARG A 109 14.17 -1.88 -0.94
C ARG A 109 14.77 -3.27 -0.74
N ASP A 110 13.92 -4.31 -0.62
CA ASP A 110 14.39 -5.63 -0.20
C ASP A 110 14.42 -6.65 -1.36
N GLY A 111 14.38 -6.20 -2.62
CA GLY A 111 14.40 -7.09 -3.79
C GLY A 111 13.20 -8.04 -3.89
N GLY A 112 12.06 -7.63 -3.31
CA GLY A 112 10.86 -8.46 -3.23
C GLY A 112 10.95 -9.56 -2.16
N ARG A 113 11.93 -9.54 -1.26
CA ARG A 113 12.15 -10.60 -0.25
C ARG A 113 11.27 -10.38 0.97
N MET A 114 10.51 -11.41 1.31
CA MET A 114 9.77 -11.52 2.56
C MET A 114 10.02 -12.90 3.18
N ARG A 115 10.29 -12.95 4.47
CA ARG A 115 10.55 -14.24 5.17
C ARG A 115 9.27 -15.10 5.16
N GLY A 116 9.37 -16.39 4.83
CA GLY A 116 8.22 -17.30 4.72
C GLY A 116 7.37 -17.38 6.01
N ARG A 117 7.97 -17.18 7.20
CA ARG A 117 7.26 -17.14 8.48
C ARG A 117 6.32 -15.93 8.65
N VAL A 118 6.46 -14.91 7.82
CA VAL A 118 5.59 -13.72 7.86
C VAL A 118 4.14 -14.09 7.58
N ALA A 119 3.89 -14.96 6.61
CA ALA A 119 2.54 -15.35 6.24
C ALA A 119 1.73 -15.96 7.40
N PRO A 120 2.17 -17.04 8.08
CA PRO A 120 1.41 -17.63 9.18
C PRO A 120 1.35 -16.70 10.40
N VAL A 121 2.41 -15.97 10.73
CA VAL A 121 2.40 -15.05 11.88
C VAL A 121 1.45 -13.88 11.63
N LYS A 122 1.47 -13.27 10.44
CA LYS A 122 0.53 -12.19 10.08
C LYS A 122 -0.92 -12.67 10.10
N LEU A 123 -1.18 -13.87 9.60
CA LEU A 123 -2.51 -14.48 9.62
C LEU A 123 -3.05 -14.57 11.05
N LEU A 124 -2.29 -15.18 11.96
CA LEU A 124 -2.71 -15.37 13.34
C LEU A 124 -2.83 -14.03 14.09
N THR A 125 -1.83 -13.17 13.99
CA THR A 125 -1.83 -11.90 14.73
C THR A 125 -2.96 -10.97 14.27
N SER A 126 -3.26 -10.93 12.96
CA SER A 126 -4.36 -10.12 12.44
C SER A 126 -5.72 -10.71 12.79
N ALA A 127 -5.88 -12.02 12.72
CA ALA A 127 -7.12 -12.68 13.13
C ALA A 127 -7.42 -12.43 14.63
N ILE A 128 -6.40 -12.49 15.48
CA ILE A 128 -6.56 -12.20 16.93
C ILE A 128 -6.87 -10.71 17.14
N THR A 129 -6.12 -9.79 16.51
CA THR A 129 -6.38 -8.34 16.65
C THR A 129 -7.81 -7.98 16.28
N ILE A 130 -8.28 -8.41 15.10
CA ILE A 130 -9.60 -8.07 14.60
C ILE A 130 -10.68 -8.85 15.35
N GLY A 131 -10.46 -10.14 15.56
CA GLY A 131 -11.39 -11.04 16.25
C GLY A 131 -11.59 -10.72 17.73
N SER A 132 -10.60 -10.09 18.39
CA SER A 132 -10.75 -9.60 19.77
C SER A 132 -11.40 -8.21 19.85
N GLY A 133 -11.75 -7.58 18.74
CA GLY A 133 -12.45 -6.29 18.70
C GLY A 133 -11.57 -5.10 18.31
N GLY A 134 -10.32 -5.31 17.91
CA GLY A 134 -9.46 -4.23 17.39
C GLY A 134 -10.08 -3.57 16.17
N SER A 135 -10.03 -2.24 16.13
CA SER A 135 -10.54 -1.44 15.00
C SER A 135 -9.57 -1.48 13.83
N ALA A 136 -9.69 -2.50 12.98
CA ALA A 136 -8.80 -2.74 11.86
C ALA A 136 -9.46 -3.59 10.78
N GLY A 137 -8.94 -3.51 9.56
CA GLY A 137 -9.37 -4.29 8.41
C GLY A 137 -8.51 -5.52 8.17
N ARG A 138 -9.02 -6.42 7.32
CA ARG A 138 -8.38 -7.70 6.95
C ARG A 138 -7.52 -7.60 5.67
N GLU A 139 -7.56 -6.47 4.99
CA GLU A 139 -7.02 -6.27 3.63
C GLU A 139 -5.50 -6.15 3.62
N GLY A 140 -4.95 -5.25 4.43
CA GLY A 140 -3.50 -5.14 4.60
C GLY A 140 -2.86 -6.46 5.03
N PRO A 141 -3.44 -7.14 6.03
CA PRO A 141 -3.01 -8.49 6.38
C PRO A 141 -2.99 -9.48 5.22
N ILE A 142 -4.08 -9.63 4.47
CA ILE A 142 -4.11 -10.59 3.36
C ILE A 142 -3.15 -10.22 2.25
N ALA A 143 -3.01 -8.92 1.94
CA ALA A 143 -2.00 -8.45 0.98
C ALA A 143 -0.60 -8.90 1.38
N MET A 144 -0.24 -8.73 2.66
CA MET A 144 1.06 -9.14 3.20
C MET A 144 1.22 -10.67 3.25
N ILE A 145 0.19 -11.41 3.66
CA ILE A 145 0.20 -12.89 3.70
C ILE A 145 0.45 -13.45 2.29
N ALA A 146 -0.33 -13.01 1.32
CA ALA A 146 -0.26 -13.51 -0.05
C ALA A 146 1.02 -13.02 -0.77
N ALA A 147 1.48 -11.80 -0.50
CA ALA A 147 2.76 -11.30 -0.96
C ALA A 147 3.94 -12.13 -0.41
N ALA A 148 3.90 -12.47 0.89
CA ALA A 148 4.92 -13.32 1.50
C ALA A 148 4.95 -14.74 0.89
N ILE A 149 3.78 -15.29 0.54
CA ILE A 149 3.69 -16.55 -0.21
C ILE A 149 4.32 -16.41 -1.60
N GLY A 150 4.02 -15.32 -2.33
CA GLY A 150 4.60 -15.03 -3.64
C GLY A 150 6.13 -14.88 -3.58
N SER A 151 6.63 -14.16 -2.59
CA SER A 151 8.06 -14.00 -2.35
C SER A 151 8.76 -15.33 -2.01
N TRP A 152 8.16 -16.12 -1.11
CA TRP A 152 8.67 -17.44 -0.75
C TRP A 152 8.68 -18.41 -1.93
N TYR A 153 7.62 -18.43 -2.73
CA TYR A 153 7.53 -19.22 -3.94
C TYR A 153 8.62 -18.84 -4.96
N ALA A 154 8.84 -17.55 -5.18
CA ALA A 154 9.88 -17.04 -6.06
C ALA A 154 11.28 -17.47 -5.61
N GLU A 155 11.56 -17.42 -4.30
CA GLU A 155 12.81 -17.89 -3.72
C GLU A 155 13.01 -19.41 -3.95
N ARG A 156 11.98 -20.23 -3.71
CA ARG A 156 12.03 -21.68 -3.88
C ARG A 156 12.18 -22.13 -5.33
N THR A 157 11.70 -21.32 -6.26
CA THR A 157 11.79 -21.59 -7.71
C THR A 157 12.99 -20.92 -8.38
N GLY A 158 13.87 -20.29 -7.58
CA GLY A 158 15.13 -19.70 -8.08
C GLY A 158 14.90 -18.49 -9.00
N ARG A 159 13.84 -17.70 -8.74
CA ARG A 159 13.54 -16.49 -9.50
C ARG A 159 14.49 -15.35 -9.11
N ASP A 160 14.85 -14.52 -10.09
CA ASP A 160 15.64 -13.32 -9.84
C ASP A 160 14.85 -12.25 -9.04
N ASP A 161 15.52 -11.19 -8.62
CA ASP A 161 14.91 -10.14 -7.80
C ASP A 161 13.78 -9.41 -8.55
N GLN A 162 13.88 -9.24 -9.88
CA GLN A 162 12.84 -8.60 -10.68
C GLN A 162 11.59 -9.49 -10.78
N GLU A 163 11.78 -10.77 -11.07
CA GLU A 163 10.68 -11.75 -11.08
C GLU A 163 10.06 -11.91 -9.69
N ARG A 164 10.88 -11.89 -8.62
CA ARG A 164 10.39 -11.98 -7.24
C ARG A 164 9.52 -10.79 -6.87
N ARG A 165 9.90 -9.55 -7.22
CA ARG A 165 9.07 -8.35 -7.02
C ARG A 165 7.73 -8.49 -7.74
N MET A 166 7.74 -8.97 -8.98
CA MET A 166 6.52 -9.20 -9.74
C MET A 166 5.64 -10.26 -9.07
N LEU A 167 6.19 -11.42 -8.67
CA LEU A 167 5.42 -12.49 -8.03
C LEU A 167 4.92 -12.11 -6.62
N LEU A 168 5.62 -11.23 -5.91
CA LEU A 168 5.16 -10.61 -4.67
C LEU A 168 3.87 -9.81 -4.91
N LEU A 169 3.81 -8.97 -5.95
CA LEU A 169 2.62 -8.20 -6.30
C LEU A 169 1.48 -9.09 -6.81
N VAL A 170 1.80 -10.09 -7.65
CA VAL A 170 0.85 -11.08 -8.16
C VAL A 170 0.17 -11.84 -7.00
N GLY A 171 0.96 -12.27 -6.02
CA GLY A 171 0.43 -12.90 -4.80
C GLY A 171 -0.49 -11.95 -4.02
N ALA A 172 -0.04 -10.70 -3.77
CA ALA A 172 -0.84 -9.70 -3.08
C ALA A 172 -2.19 -9.44 -3.76
N ALA A 173 -2.19 -9.27 -5.10
CA ALA A 173 -3.41 -9.08 -5.89
C ALA A 173 -4.39 -10.25 -5.74
N ALA A 174 -3.89 -11.48 -5.80
CA ALA A 174 -4.70 -12.68 -5.61
C ALA A 174 -5.38 -12.72 -4.24
N GLY A 175 -4.63 -12.45 -3.16
CA GLY A 175 -5.18 -12.43 -1.81
C GLY A 175 -6.23 -11.34 -1.59
N ILE A 176 -5.96 -10.12 -2.04
CA ILE A 176 -6.90 -8.98 -1.94
C ILE A 176 -8.18 -9.29 -2.72
N SER A 177 -8.05 -9.76 -3.97
CA SER A 177 -9.17 -10.08 -4.84
C SER A 177 -10.13 -11.11 -4.22
N ALA A 178 -9.58 -12.16 -3.61
CA ALA A 178 -10.35 -13.22 -2.98
C ALA A 178 -11.19 -12.74 -1.77
N ILE A 179 -10.68 -11.76 -1.01
CA ILE A 179 -11.40 -11.20 0.16
C ILE A 179 -12.43 -10.16 -0.25
N PHE A 180 -12.08 -9.28 -1.20
CA PHE A 180 -12.94 -8.15 -1.59
C PHE A 180 -13.92 -8.44 -2.71
N ARG A 181 -13.76 -9.58 -3.38
CA ARG A 181 -14.52 -9.88 -4.60
C ARG A 181 -14.31 -8.80 -5.68
N SER A 182 -13.08 -8.25 -5.74
CA SER A 182 -12.70 -7.14 -6.59
C SER A 182 -11.43 -7.48 -7.37
N PRO A 183 -11.51 -8.23 -8.48
CA PRO A 183 -10.34 -8.67 -9.21
C PRO A 183 -9.59 -7.55 -9.93
N ILE A 184 -10.30 -6.62 -10.58
CA ILE A 184 -9.67 -5.52 -11.32
C ILE A 184 -9.13 -4.48 -10.33
N GLY A 185 -9.92 -4.13 -9.33
CA GLY A 185 -9.49 -3.21 -8.29
C GLY A 185 -8.27 -3.70 -7.51
N ALA A 186 -8.21 -4.99 -7.18
CA ALA A 186 -7.05 -5.58 -6.50
C ALA A 186 -5.78 -5.55 -7.35
N ALA A 187 -5.89 -5.84 -8.65
CA ALA A 187 -4.77 -5.76 -9.58
C ALA A 187 -4.25 -4.32 -9.75
N LEU A 188 -5.16 -3.35 -9.87
CA LEU A 188 -4.80 -1.93 -9.90
C LEU A 188 -4.15 -1.48 -8.59
N PHE A 189 -4.70 -1.91 -7.44
CA PHE A 189 -4.18 -1.52 -6.13
C PHE A 189 -2.71 -1.89 -5.93
N VAL A 190 -2.32 -3.10 -6.25
CA VAL A 190 -0.95 -3.56 -5.99
C VAL A 190 0.09 -2.85 -6.87
N VAL A 191 -0.30 -2.33 -8.02
CA VAL A 191 0.60 -1.60 -8.92
C VAL A 191 0.57 -0.10 -8.71
N GLU A 192 -0.53 0.46 -8.18
CA GLU A 192 -0.70 1.87 -7.90
C GLU A 192 -0.17 2.25 -6.51
N VAL A 193 -0.38 1.40 -5.49
CA VAL A 193 0.00 1.67 -4.09
C VAL A 193 1.50 1.83 -3.86
N LEU A 194 2.32 1.49 -4.82
CA LEU A 194 3.78 1.59 -4.73
C LEU A 194 4.26 3.05 -4.77
N TYR A 195 3.51 3.93 -5.44
CA TYR A 195 3.92 5.30 -5.75
C TYR A 195 2.93 6.32 -5.19
N ALA A 196 3.45 7.48 -4.76
CA ALA A 196 2.62 8.56 -4.24
C ALA A 196 2.06 9.48 -5.34
N ASP A 197 2.70 9.56 -6.50
CA ASP A 197 2.43 10.51 -7.57
C ASP A 197 1.70 9.89 -8.78
N MET A 198 0.69 9.05 -8.54
CA MET A 198 -0.18 8.45 -9.58
C MET A 198 0.57 7.69 -10.69
N GLU A 199 1.62 6.97 -10.34
CA GLU A 199 2.34 6.09 -11.25
C GLU A 199 1.94 4.62 -11.03
N PHE A 200 2.24 3.77 -12.02
CA PHE A 200 1.86 2.36 -12.00
C PHE A 200 3.05 1.46 -12.31
N GLU A 201 3.14 0.31 -11.63
CA GLU A 201 4.04 -0.77 -12.03
C GLU A 201 3.37 -1.61 -13.14
N ALA A 202 3.32 -1.05 -14.35
CA ALA A 202 2.59 -1.63 -15.48
C ALA A 202 3.08 -3.04 -15.87
N SER A 203 4.34 -3.37 -15.59
CA SER A 203 4.94 -4.68 -15.89
C SER A 203 4.25 -5.83 -15.14
N ALA A 204 3.71 -5.56 -13.95
CA ALA A 204 3.03 -6.56 -13.12
C ALA A 204 1.51 -6.63 -13.37
N LEU A 205 0.90 -5.59 -13.95
CA LEU A 205 -0.55 -5.42 -14.02
C LEU A 205 -1.26 -6.62 -14.68
N LEU A 206 -0.77 -7.10 -15.83
CA LEU A 206 -1.40 -8.21 -16.54
C LEU A 206 -1.41 -9.50 -15.71
N TYR A 207 -0.29 -9.83 -15.09
CA TYR A 207 -0.16 -11.03 -14.27
C TYR A 207 -0.92 -10.91 -12.95
N ALA A 208 -0.92 -9.72 -12.34
CA ALA A 208 -1.73 -9.40 -11.17
C ALA A 208 -3.22 -9.54 -11.46
N THR A 209 -3.70 -9.06 -12.62
CA THR A 209 -5.10 -9.23 -13.06
C THR A 209 -5.46 -10.69 -13.24
N LEU A 210 -4.61 -11.47 -13.91
CA LEU A 210 -4.88 -12.90 -14.13
C LEU A 210 -4.95 -13.65 -12.80
N ALA A 211 -4.00 -13.44 -11.89
CA ALA A 211 -4.01 -14.07 -10.57
C ALA A 211 -5.23 -13.65 -9.73
N ALA A 212 -5.59 -12.36 -9.79
CA ALA A 212 -6.74 -11.80 -9.10
C ALA A 212 -8.06 -12.44 -9.59
N VAL A 213 -8.23 -12.61 -10.91
CA VAL A 213 -9.42 -13.27 -11.49
C VAL A 213 -9.48 -14.74 -11.08
N ILE A 214 -8.35 -15.47 -11.13
CA ILE A 214 -8.29 -16.87 -10.68
C ILE A 214 -8.68 -16.96 -9.20
N ALA A 215 -8.12 -16.10 -8.37
CA ALA A 215 -8.40 -16.09 -6.93
C ALA A 215 -9.86 -15.71 -6.63
N TYR A 216 -10.43 -14.75 -7.35
CA TYR A 216 -11.84 -14.39 -7.28
C TYR A 216 -12.74 -15.57 -7.63
N ALA A 217 -12.44 -16.25 -8.75
CA ALA A 217 -13.23 -17.39 -9.19
C ALA A 217 -13.22 -18.53 -8.16
N LEU A 218 -12.05 -18.89 -7.62
CA LEU A 218 -11.92 -19.94 -6.61
C LEU A 218 -12.57 -19.56 -5.28
N ALA A 219 -12.37 -18.33 -4.80
CA ALA A 219 -13.02 -17.86 -3.58
C ALA A 219 -14.54 -17.76 -3.76
N GLY A 220 -15.02 -17.41 -4.96
CA GLY A 220 -16.43 -17.33 -5.30
C GLY A 220 -17.15 -18.67 -5.23
N LEU A 221 -16.45 -19.79 -5.50
CA LEU A 221 -17.02 -21.13 -5.32
C LEU A 221 -17.37 -21.45 -3.86
N VAL A 222 -16.67 -20.82 -2.91
CA VAL A 222 -16.90 -21.03 -1.47
C VAL A 222 -17.83 -19.95 -0.89
N ASN A 223 -17.60 -18.68 -1.27
CA ASN A 223 -18.24 -17.52 -0.65
C ASN A 223 -19.36 -16.90 -1.51
N GLY A 224 -19.62 -17.41 -2.72
CA GLY A 224 -20.51 -16.83 -3.70
C GLY A 224 -19.88 -15.70 -4.53
N PHE A 225 -20.50 -15.38 -5.66
CA PHE A 225 -20.01 -14.41 -6.66
C PHE A 225 -20.67 -13.04 -6.59
N GLY A 226 -21.66 -12.82 -5.71
CA GLY A 226 -22.33 -11.54 -5.55
C GLY A 226 -21.39 -10.45 -4.98
N PRO A 227 -21.76 -9.16 -5.08
CA PRO A 227 -21.01 -8.07 -4.48
C PRO A 227 -20.90 -8.24 -2.96
N LEU A 228 -19.90 -7.60 -2.36
CA LEU A 228 -19.69 -7.68 -0.92
C LEU A 228 -20.78 -6.92 -0.16
N PHE A 229 -21.12 -5.71 -0.61
CA PHE A 229 -22.20 -4.88 -0.08
C PHE A 229 -23.45 -4.97 -0.94
N ALA A 230 -24.60 -5.10 -0.30
CA ALA A 230 -25.88 -5.03 -0.99
C ALA A 230 -26.27 -3.56 -1.22
N VAL A 231 -26.25 -3.14 -2.47
CA VAL A 231 -26.73 -1.79 -2.84
C VAL A 231 -28.05 -1.93 -3.57
N PRO A 232 -29.10 -1.19 -3.18
CA PRO A 232 -30.40 -1.24 -3.88
C PRO A 232 -30.23 -0.88 -5.37
N LEU A 233 -30.56 -1.79 -6.27
CA LEU A 233 -30.54 -1.59 -7.72
C LEU A 233 -32.00 -1.48 -8.24
N PRO A 234 -32.26 -0.71 -9.31
CA PRO A 234 -31.32 0.14 -9.99
C PRO A 234 -30.98 1.39 -9.19
N ILE A 235 -29.71 1.76 -9.16
CA ILE A 235 -29.32 3.10 -8.71
C ILE A 235 -29.93 4.05 -9.73
N ALA A 236 -30.96 4.81 -9.33
CA ALA A 236 -31.60 5.75 -10.23
C ALA A 236 -30.53 6.65 -10.85
N PRO A 237 -30.48 6.79 -12.18
CA PRO A 237 -29.54 7.70 -12.80
C PRO A 237 -29.78 9.07 -12.18
N LEU A 238 -28.70 9.70 -11.70
CA LEU A 238 -28.75 11.01 -11.07
C LEU A 238 -29.08 12.04 -12.14
N THR A 239 -30.36 12.13 -12.45
CA THR A 239 -30.90 13.07 -13.46
C THR A 239 -30.87 14.51 -12.97
N ASN A 240 -30.73 14.70 -11.65
CA ASN A 240 -30.65 16.03 -11.06
C ASN A 240 -29.22 16.58 -11.11
N LYS A 241 -29.03 17.67 -11.88
CA LYS A 241 -27.75 18.39 -11.98
C LYS A 241 -27.20 18.83 -10.62
N LEU A 242 -28.05 19.10 -9.65
CA LEU A 242 -27.67 19.51 -8.29
C LEU A 242 -26.95 18.37 -7.54
N SER A 243 -27.24 17.11 -7.83
CA SER A 243 -26.57 15.96 -7.21
C SER A 243 -25.06 15.93 -7.51
N TYR A 244 -24.63 16.37 -8.71
CA TYR A 244 -23.20 16.45 -9.03
C TYR A 244 -22.47 17.52 -8.23
N VAL A 245 -23.14 18.62 -7.85
CA VAL A 245 -22.56 19.63 -6.95
C VAL A 245 -22.27 18.99 -5.58
N TRP A 246 -23.18 18.17 -5.07
CA TRP A 246 -23.01 17.46 -3.80
C TRP A 246 -21.89 16.40 -3.86
N TYR A 247 -21.69 15.72 -5.00
CA TYR A 247 -20.50 14.87 -5.17
C TYR A 247 -19.20 15.67 -5.19
N GLY A 248 -19.22 16.87 -5.74
CA GLY A 248 -18.09 17.81 -5.64
C GLY A 248 -17.80 18.21 -4.20
N VAL A 249 -18.85 18.58 -3.42
CA VAL A 249 -18.73 18.89 -1.99
C VAL A 249 -18.19 17.68 -1.21
N LEU A 250 -18.75 16.48 -1.46
CA LEU A 250 -18.25 15.24 -0.87
C LEU A 250 -16.79 14.99 -1.19
N GLY A 251 -16.37 15.21 -2.45
CA GLY A 251 -14.96 15.04 -2.86
C GLY A 251 -14.01 15.96 -2.10
N VAL A 252 -14.35 17.25 -1.97
CA VAL A 252 -13.54 18.22 -1.22
C VAL A 252 -13.49 17.87 0.27
N ALA A 253 -14.64 17.55 0.89
CA ALA A 253 -14.72 17.13 2.30
C ALA A 253 -13.93 15.82 2.53
N SER A 254 -14.01 14.88 1.59
CA SER A 254 -13.24 13.62 1.63
C SER A 254 -11.74 13.89 1.59
N GLY A 255 -11.26 14.82 0.76
CA GLY A 255 -9.85 15.19 0.68
C GLY A 255 -9.32 15.80 1.98
N ALA A 256 -10.12 16.66 2.62
CA ALA A 256 -9.77 17.23 3.93
C ALA A 256 -9.68 16.13 5.01
N LEU A 257 -10.66 15.22 5.06
CA LEU A 257 -10.69 14.13 6.03
C LEU A 257 -9.60 13.09 5.73
N ALA A 258 -9.33 12.81 4.46
CA ALA A 258 -8.24 11.95 4.01
C ALA A 258 -6.85 12.50 4.41
N THR A 259 -6.69 13.82 4.54
CA THR A 259 -5.47 14.45 5.07
C THR A 259 -5.35 14.25 6.58
N ALA A 260 -6.45 14.36 7.32
CA ALA A 260 -6.46 14.17 8.77
C ALA A 260 -6.09 12.73 9.16
N LEU A 261 -6.44 11.74 8.36
CA LEU A 261 -6.30 10.33 8.65
C LEU A 261 -4.83 9.89 8.86
N PRO A 262 -3.88 10.11 7.92
CA PRO A 262 -2.46 9.82 8.17
C PRO A 262 -1.87 10.69 9.28
N VAL A 263 -2.27 11.94 9.40
CA VAL A 263 -1.77 12.85 10.45
C VAL A 263 -2.09 12.30 11.85
N VAL A 264 -3.33 11.89 12.10
CA VAL A 264 -3.75 11.31 13.39
C VAL A 264 -3.05 9.97 13.60
N PHE A 265 -3.05 9.10 12.59
CA PHE A 265 -2.43 7.78 12.66
C PHE A 265 -0.95 7.86 13.06
N TYR A 266 -0.18 8.67 12.39
CA TYR A 266 1.26 8.77 12.65
C TYR A 266 1.59 9.53 13.92
N ARG A 267 0.78 10.52 14.33
CA ARG A 267 0.93 11.15 15.66
C ARG A 267 0.70 10.16 16.80
N VAL A 268 -0.32 9.32 16.69
CA VAL A 268 -0.59 8.26 17.66
C VAL A 268 0.56 7.26 17.67
N ARG A 269 1.06 6.85 16.49
CA ARG A 269 2.22 5.96 16.38
C ARG A 269 3.47 6.52 17.06
N ASP A 270 3.78 7.79 16.79
CA ASP A 270 4.94 8.45 17.37
C ASP A 270 4.79 8.57 18.89
N GLY A 271 3.57 8.83 19.39
CA GLY A 271 3.23 8.79 20.82
C GLY A 271 3.48 7.40 21.42
N PHE A 272 3.01 6.32 20.78
CA PHE A 272 3.29 4.95 21.24
C PHE A 272 4.78 4.59 21.16
N ARG A 273 5.51 5.08 20.15
CA ARG A 273 6.97 4.89 20.07
C ARG A 273 7.70 5.55 21.25
N ALA A 274 7.26 6.74 21.66
CA ALA A 274 7.84 7.49 22.77
C ALA A 274 7.52 6.90 24.16
N LEU A 275 6.47 6.05 24.28
CA LEU A 275 6.14 5.43 25.57
C LEU A 275 7.28 4.54 26.08
N PRO A 276 7.76 4.72 27.33
CA PRO A 276 8.87 3.95 27.90
C PRO A 276 8.39 2.59 28.44
N VAL A 277 7.64 1.85 27.60
CA VAL A 277 7.14 0.50 27.90
C VAL A 277 7.63 -0.49 26.85
N HIS A 278 7.74 -1.75 27.27
CA HIS A 278 8.19 -2.81 26.37
C HIS A 278 7.27 -2.93 25.13
N ALA A 279 7.84 -3.19 23.96
CA ALA A 279 7.12 -3.26 22.70
C ALA A 279 5.92 -4.24 22.72
N THR A 280 6.04 -5.33 23.48
CA THR A 280 4.98 -6.34 23.68
C THR A 280 3.71 -5.77 24.32
N LEU A 281 3.83 -4.76 25.18
CA LEU A 281 2.69 -4.20 25.92
C LEU A 281 1.96 -3.08 25.16
N LYS A 282 2.62 -2.47 24.18
CA LYS A 282 2.02 -1.34 23.41
C LYS A 282 0.71 -1.74 22.72
N PRO A 283 0.60 -2.91 22.04
CA PRO A 283 -0.67 -3.33 21.46
C PRO A 283 -1.77 -3.62 22.48
N ALA A 284 -1.41 -4.05 23.70
CA ALA A 284 -2.36 -4.22 24.79
C ALA A 284 -2.95 -2.89 25.26
N ILE A 285 -2.11 -1.85 25.40
CA ILE A 285 -2.56 -0.49 25.73
C ILE A 285 -3.46 0.05 24.59
N GLY A 286 -3.07 -0.11 23.34
CA GLY A 286 -3.88 0.28 22.19
C GLY A 286 -5.24 -0.44 22.15
N GLY A 287 -5.24 -1.75 22.44
CA GLY A 287 -6.44 -2.57 22.57
C GLY A 287 -7.35 -2.07 23.70
N PHE A 288 -6.79 -1.76 24.87
CA PHE A 288 -7.55 -1.18 25.98
C PHE A 288 -8.25 0.12 25.60
N LEU A 289 -7.52 1.06 25.01
CA LEU A 289 -8.09 2.35 24.59
C LEU A 289 -9.18 2.17 23.53
N THR A 290 -8.97 1.29 22.55
CA THR A 290 -9.99 0.93 21.54
C THR A 290 -11.21 0.29 22.19
N GLY A 291 -11.01 -0.62 23.14
CA GLY A 291 -12.09 -1.30 23.87
C GLY A 291 -12.92 -0.34 24.69
N VAL A 292 -12.29 0.62 25.40
CA VAL A 292 -13.00 1.67 26.13
C VAL A 292 -13.84 2.52 25.20
N MET A 293 -13.32 2.91 24.04
CA MET A 293 -14.14 3.61 23.04
C MET A 293 -15.31 2.75 22.55
N ALA A 294 -15.09 1.46 22.35
CA ALA A 294 -16.10 0.51 21.88
C ALA A 294 -17.20 0.23 22.91
N MET A 295 -16.97 0.45 24.21
CA MET A 295 -18.06 0.41 25.23
C MET A 295 -19.15 1.43 24.95
N PHE A 296 -18.78 2.60 24.45
CA PHE A 296 -19.71 3.69 24.14
C PHE A 296 -20.13 3.69 22.66
N LEU A 297 -19.26 3.24 21.78
CA LEU A 297 -19.42 3.21 20.34
C LEU A 297 -19.02 1.83 19.78
N PRO A 298 -19.82 0.78 19.97
CA PRO A 298 -19.51 -0.58 19.51
C PRO A 298 -19.34 -0.66 17.98
N GLN A 299 -19.82 0.33 17.24
CA GLN A 299 -19.65 0.51 15.80
C GLN A 299 -18.19 0.64 15.36
N LEU A 300 -17.26 0.91 16.29
CA LEU A 300 -15.84 1.06 16.00
C LEU A 300 -15.08 -0.28 15.90
N ILE A 301 -15.68 -1.39 16.34
CA ILE A 301 -15.06 -2.72 16.37
C ILE A 301 -14.85 -3.26 14.95
N GLY A 302 -13.66 -3.88 14.75
CA GLY A 302 -13.29 -4.55 13.50
C GLY A 302 -13.22 -3.62 12.28
N GLY A 303 -13.45 -4.17 11.09
CA GLY A 303 -13.54 -3.41 9.83
C GLY A 303 -14.79 -2.55 9.71
N GLY A 304 -15.85 -2.89 10.44
CA GLY A 304 -17.11 -2.13 10.46
C GLY A 304 -18.02 -2.37 9.27
N TYR A 305 -17.87 -3.50 8.56
CA TYR A 305 -18.61 -3.77 7.32
C TYR A 305 -20.13 -3.75 7.49
N GLY A 306 -20.66 -4.36 8.55
CA GLY A 306 -22.11 -4.33 8.80
C GLY A 306 -22.63 -2.91 9.06
N TRP A 307 -21.82 -2.03 9.63
CA TRP A 307 -22.17 -0.64 9.84
C TRP A 307 -22.10 0.19 8.54
N ILE A 308 -21.16 -0.15 7.63
CA ILE A 308 -21.14 0.40 6.26
C ILE A 308 -22.45 0.02 5.55
N GLN A 309 -22.88 -1.24 5.67
CA GLN A 309 -24.17 -1.68 5.08
C GLN A 309 -25.34 -0.88 5.64
N ARG A 310 -25.40 -0.67 6.96
CA ARG A 310 -26.46 0.16 7.57
C ARG A 310 -26.42 1.63 7.10
N ALA A 311 -25.24 2.16 6.83
CA ALA A 311 -25.12 3.49 6.23
C ALA A 311 -25.64 3.52 4.78
N ILE A 312 -25.34 2.47 3.97
CA ILE A 312 -25.90 2.29 2.62
C ILE A 312 -27.43 2.23 2.67
N ASP A 313 -27.99 1.51 3.65
CA ASP A 313 -29.43 1.35 3.86
C ASP A 313 -30.11 2.60 4.43
N GLY A 314 -29.35 3.67 4.73
CA GLY A 314 -29.88 4.93 5.28
C GLY A 314 -30.39 4.83 6.71
N GLN A 315 -29.93 3.85 7.49
CA GLN A 315 -30.41 3.58 8.85
C GLN A 315 -29.74 4.41 9.94
N LEU A 316 -28.73 5.22 9.59
CA LEU A 316 -27.94 6.01 10.53
C LEU A 316 -28.30 7.50 10.44
N THR A 317 -28.41 8.17 11.59
CA THR A 317 -28.68 9.61 11.65
C THR A 317 -27.43 10.44 11.35
N LEU A 318 -27.59 11.69 10.90
CA LEU A 318 -26.49 12.61 10.60
C LEU A 318 -25.49 12.73 11.75
N GLY A 319 -25.96 12.88 12.97
CA GLY A 319 -25.09 13.05 14.15
C GLY A 319 -24.20 11.85 14.39
N ILE A 320 -24.76 10.62 14.32
CA ILE A 320 -23.98 9.40 14.52
C ILE A 320 -22.98 9.18 13.37
N LEU A 321 -23.36 9.48 12.13
CA LEU A 321 -22.48 9.38 10.97
C LEU A 321 -21.22 10.25 11.13
N LEU A 322 -21.38 11.51 11.55
CA LEU A 322 -20.26 12.43 11.78
C LEU A 322 -19.36 11.97 12.94
N VAL A 323 -19.96 11.53 14.06
CA VAL A 323 -19.22 11.01 15.21
C VAL A 323 -18.42 9.77 14.81
N LEU A 324 -19.04 8.83 14.09
CA LEU A 324 -18.39 7.59 13.68
C LEU A 324 -17.25 7.81 12.67
N ALA A 325 -17.39 8.78 11.76
CA ALA A 325 -16.33 9.13 10.82
C ALA A 325 -15.05 9.56 11.53
N ILE A 326 -15.16 10.37 12.57
CA ILE A 326 -14.00 10.86 13.35
C ILE A 326 -13.51 9.80 14.33
N ALA A 327 -14.41 9.17 15.08
CA ALA A 327 -14.07 8.19 16.09
C ALA A 327 -13.36 6.95 15.51
N LYS A 328 -13.71 6.54 14.28
CA LYS A 328 -13.05 5.43 13.57
C LYS A 328 -11.57 5.71 13.30
N ILE A 329 -11.20 6.94 12.94
CA ILE A 329 -9.81 7.34 12.73
C ILE A 329 -8.99 7.14 14.02
N VAL A 330 -9.55 7.55 15.16
CA VAL A 330 -8.88 7.43 16.47
C VAL A 330 -8.77 5.96 16.90
N ALA A 331 -9.86 5.21 16.82
CA ALA A 331 -9.90 3.79 17.22
C ALA A 331 -8.95 2.91 16.37
N MET A 332 -8.93 3.13 15.06
CA MET A 332 -7.99 2.46 14.16
C MET A 332 -6.54 2.81 14.52
N SER A 333 -6.28 4.09 14.81
CA SER A 333 -4.93 4.53 15.20
C SER A 333 -4.49 3.88 16.51
N PHE A 334 -5.36 3.80 17.53
CA PHE A 334 -5.01 3.11 18.78
C PHE A 334 -4.74 1.62 18.55
N THR A 335 -5.53 0.95 17.70
CA THR A 335 -5.32 -0.47 17.42
C THR A 335 -4.03 -0.72 16.63
N VAL A 336 -3.87 -0.05 15.47
CA VAL A 336 -2.83 -0.43 14.50
C VAL A 336 -1.51 0.29 14.78
N ALA A 337 -1.56 1.58 15.12
CA ALA A 337 -0.35 2.37 15.35
C ALA A 337 0.34 2.07 16.70
N SER A 338 -0.34 1.39 17.64
CA SER A 338 0.29 0.86 18.86
C SER A 338 1.19 -0.36 18.61
N GLY A 339 1.13 -0.95 17.43
CA GLY A 339 1.81 -2.19 17.05
C GLY A 339 0.89 -3.40 16.93
N GLY A 340 -0.42 -3.21 17.01
CA GLY A 340 -1.41 -4.22 16.66
C GLY A 340 -1.30 -4.61 15.18
N SER A 341 -1.79 -5.78 14.82
CA SER A 341 -1.70 -6.34 13.48
C SER A 341 -3.04 -6.25 12.76
N GLY A 342 -3.20 -5.34 11.79
CA GLY A 342 -4.47 -5.18 11.07
C GLY A 342 -4.41 -4.06 10.04
N GLY A 343 -5.27 -4.11 9.01
CA GLY A 343 -5.28 -3.16 7.90
C GLY A 343 -5.94 -1.82 8.24
N VAL A 344 -5.52 -0.79 7.54
CA VAL A 344 -6.11 0.57 7.61
C VAL A 344 -7.11 0.83 6.49
N PHE A 345 -7.21 -0.07 5.51
CA PHE A 345 -8.06 0.07 4.33
C PHE A 345 -9.56 0.09 4.69
N ALA A 346 -10.11 -1.00 5.27
CA ALA A 346 -11.53 -1.03 5.66
C ALA A 346 -11.93 0.12 6.60
N PRO A 347 -11.13 0.48 7.62
CA PRO A 347 -11.38 1.68 8.39
C PRO A 347 -11.45 2.97 7.55
N SER A 348 -10.62 3.11 6.51
CA SER A 348 -10.69 4.27 5.61
C SER A 348 -11.97 4.27 4.76
N LEU A 349 -12.37 3.09 4.24
CA LEU A 349 -13.67 2.94 3.58
C LEU A 349 -14.84 3.30 4.52
N TYR A 350 -14.75 2.83 5.76
CA TYR A 350 -15.75 3.13 6.79
C TYR A 350 -15.88 4.64 7.03
N VAL A 351 -14.76 5.34 7.22
CA VAL A 351 -14.72 6.80 7.37
C VAL A 351 -15.39 7.49 6.18
N GLY A 352 -15.07 7.03 4.96
CA GLY A 352 -15.69 7.54 3.73
C GLY A 352 -17.19 7.23 3.63
N ALA A 353 -17.60 6.03 4.04
CA ALA A 353 -19.02 5.64 4.09
C ALA A 353 -19.82 6.55 5.02
N MET A 354 -19.30 6.79 6.22
CA MET A 354 -19.96 7.66 7.21
C MET A 354 -20.03 9.12 6.72
N LEU A 355 -18.96 9.64 6.12
CA LEU A 355 -18.95 10.99 5.54
C LEU A 355 -19.93 11.10 4.36
N GLY A 356 -19.97 10.09 3.46
CA GLY A 356 -20.89 10.05 2.34
C GLY A 356 -22.36 10.03 2.80
N GLY A 357 -22.67 9.18 3.81
CA GLY A 357 -23.99 9.14 4.42
C GLY A 357 -24.38 10.46 5.09
N ALA A 358 -23.43 11.12 5.78
CA ALA A 358 -23.67 12.44 6.38
C ALA A 358 -23.94 13.52 5.32
N CYS A 359 -23.20 13.50 4.21
CA CYS A 359 -23.43 14.41 3.09
C CYS A 359 -24.81 14.18 2.46
N ALA A 360 -25.22 12.93 2.25
CA ALA A 360 -26.56 12.59 1.75
C ALA A 360 -27.66 13.06 2.69
N ALA A 361 -27.52 12.80 4.00
CA ALA A 361 -28.49 13.21 5.02
C ALA A 361 -28.65 14.74 5.09
N ALA A 362 -27.52 15.48 5.03
CA ALA A 362 -27.53 16.94 5.02
C ALA A 362 -28.17 17.52 3.74
N ALA A 363 -28.02 16.84 2.61
CA ALA A 363 -28.59 17.24 1.32
C ALA A 363 -30.05 16.79 1.10
N GLY A 364 -30.58 15.90 1.95
CA GLY A 364 -31.87 15.26 1.73
C GLY A 364 -31.89 14.31 0.53
N LEU A 365 -30.78 13.68 0.23
CA LEU A 365 -30.56 12.80 -0.92
C LEU A 365 -30.47 11.31 -0.48
N PRO A 366 -30.66 10.34 -1.40
CA PRO A 366 -30.51 8.92 -1.09
C PRO A 366 -29.11 8.59 -0.56
N ALA A 367 -29.03 7.81 0.53
CA ALA A 367 -27.77 7.51 1.22
C ALA A 367 -26.83 6.64 0.37
N ALA A 368 -27.34 5.55 -0.24
CA ALA A 368 -26.54 4.53 -0.91
C ALA A 368 -25.50 5.07 -1.91
N PRO A 369 -25.86 5.94 -2.88
CA PRO A 369 -24.89 6.46 -3.84
C PRO A 369 -23.78 7.29 -3.19
N PHE A 370 -24.12 8.10 -2.19
CA PHE A 370 -23.16 8.97 -1.50
C PHE A 370 -22.23 8.18 -0.57
N VAL A 371 -22.77 7.16 0.10
CA VAL A 371 -21.97 6.24 0.92
C VAL A 371 -20.92 5.53 0.06
N VAL A 372 -21.35 4.95 -1.07
CA VAL A 372 -20.45 4.25 -2.00
C VAL A 372 -19.36 5.17 -2.55
N VAL A 373 -19.76 6.36 -3.03
CA VAL A 373 -18.80 7.34 -3.56
C VAL A 373 -17.86 7.85 -2.46
N GLY A 374 -18.37 8.08 -1.25
CA GLY A 374 -17.56 8.52 -0.10
C GLY A 374 -16.51 7.49 0.31
N MET A 375 -16.85 6.18 0.28
CA MET A 375 -15.90 5.10 0.52
C MET A 375 -14.68 5.23 -0.41
N ALA A 376 -14.91 5.35 -1.71
CA ALA A 376 -13.85 5.48 -2.70
C ALA A 376 -13.05 6.78 -2.51
N ALA A 377 -13.73 7.92 -2.28
CA ALA A 377 -13.11 9.23 -2.22
C ALA A 377 -12.15 9.39 -1.03
N VAL A 378 -12.55 8.97 0.18
CA VAL A 378 -11.66 9.06 1.36
C VAL A 378 -10.48 8.11 1.25
N PHE A 379 -10.71 6.88 0.78
CA PHE A 379 -9.61 5.92 0.63
C PHE A 379 -8.62 6.37 -0.45
N ALA A 380 -9.10 6.84 -1.61
CA ALA A 380 -8.28 7.35 -2.69
C ALA A 380 -7.32 8.47 -2.23
N GLY A 381 -7.85 9.45 -1.50
CA GLY A 381 -7.05 10.55 -0.97
C GLY A 381 -6.06 10.10 0.10
N SER A 382 -6.49 9.26 1.07
CA SER A 382 -5.63 8.86 2.19
C SER A 382 -4.51 7.90 1.81
N ALA A 383 -4.70 7.09 0.77
CA ALA A 383 -3.77 6.06 0.33
C ALA A 383 -3.00 6.41 -0.96
N HIS A 384 -3.38 7.49 -1.65
CA HIS A 384 -2.86 7.89 -2.96
C HIS A 384 -3.07 6.83 -4.05
N VAL A 385 -4.27 6.21 -4.07
CA VAL A 385 -4.64 5.16 -5.02
C VAL A 385 -6.00 5.43 -5.67
N PRO A 386 -6.15 6.52 -6.45
CA PRO A 386 -7.44 6.96 -6.97
C PRO A 386 -8.11 5.94 -7.89
N PHE A 387 -7.38 5.33 -8.81
CA PHE A 387 -7.97 4.37 -9.77
C PHE A 387 -8.34 3.05 -9.09
N ALA A 388 -7.46 2.53 -8.25
CA ALA A 388 -7.72 1.31 -7.50
C ALA A 388 -8.90 1.48 -6.53
N ALA A 389 -8.94 2.60 -5.77
CA ALA A 389 -10.01 2.87 -4.82
C ALA A 389 -11.38 2.93 -5.50
N MET A 390 -11.48 3.65 -6.62
CA MET A 390 -12.70 3.75 -7.40
C MET A 390 -13.16 2.38 -7.91
N MET A 391 -12.25 1.60 -8.52
CA MET A 391 -12.60 0.31 -9.10
C MET A 391 -12.95 -0.72 -8.03
N MET A 392 -12.17 -0.78 -6.93
CA MET A 392 -12.45 -1.69 -5.83
C MET A 392 -13.83 -1.46 -5.23
N VAL A 393 -14.19 -0.21 -4.94
CA VAL A 393 -15.49 0.10 -4.34
C VAL A 393 -16.64 -0.22 -5.29
N VAL A 394 -16.47 0.06 -6.58
CA VAL A 394 -17.47 -0.26 -7.61
C VAL A 394 -17.69 -1.77 -7.72
N GLU A 395 -16.60 -2.57 -7.74
CA GLU A 395 -16.71 -4.04 -7.77
C GLU A 395 -17.31 -4.61 -6.48
N MET A 396 -16.90 -4.09 -5.31
CA MET A 396 -17.42 -4.52 -4.00
C MET A 396 -18.92 -4.27 -3.82
N THR A 397 -19.48 -3.29 -4.52
CA THR A 397 -20.87 -2.84 -4.38
C THR A 397 -21.73 -3.20 -5.59
N GLY A 398 -21.14 -3.62 -6.70
CA GLY A 398 -21.84 -3.76 -7.98
C GLY A 398 -22.30 -2.41 -8.56
N GLY A 399 -21.85 -1.30 -7.99
CA GLY A 399 -22.29 0.05 -8.30
C GLY A 399 -21.65 0.69 -9.53
N TYR A 400 -21.56 -0.01 -10.64
CA TYR A 400 -20.92 0.50 -11.87
C TYR A 400 -21.55 1.80 -12.40
N ALA A 401 -22.84 2.02 -12.16
CA ALA A 401 -23.50 3.28 -12.50
C ALA A 401 -22.94 4.51 -11.75
N LEU A 402 -22.25 4.29 -10.63
CA LEU A 402 -21.62 5.33 -9.83
C LEU A 402 -20.19 5.67 -10.27
N LEU A 403 -19.67 5.04 -11.33
CA LEU A 403 -18.28 5.24 -11.76
C LEU A 403 -17.99 6.72 -12.07
N VAL A 404 -18.89 7.41 -12.75
CA VAL A 404 -18.70 8.83 -13.12
C VAL A 404 -18.75 9.76 -11.90
N PRO A 405 -19.77 9.71 -11.01
CA PRO A 405 -19.75 10.50 -9.78
C PRO A 405 -18.58 10.12 -8.85
N ALA A 406 -18.19 8.84 -8.80
CA ALA A 406 -17.01 8.41 -8.04
C ALA A 406 -15.73 9.02 -8.61
N ALA A 407 -15.57 9.05 -9.94
CA ALA A 407 -14.41 9.69 -10.58
C ALA A 407 -14.29 11.17 -10.21
N LEU A 408 -15.41 11.91 -10.21
CA LEU A 408 -15.43 13.32 -9.78
C LEU A 408 -14.99 13.48 -8.32
N ALA A 409 -15.63 12.76 -7.40
CA ALA A 409 -15.34 12.89 -5.97
C ALA A 409 -13.94 12.39 -5.60
N VAL A 410 -13.49 11.29 -6.19
CA VAL A 410 -12.15 10.72 -6.00
C VAL A 410 -11.07 11.68 -6.50
N SER A 411 -11.22 12.25 -7.70
CA SER A 411 -10.26 13.21 -8.25
C SER A 411 -10.15 14.46 -7.40
N LEU A 412 -11.28 15.02 -6.96
CA LEU A 412 -11.28 16.18 -6.06
C LEU A 412 -10.66 15.84 -4.70
N SER A 413 -10.98 14.67 -4.13
CA SER A 413 -10.40 14.21 -2.88
C SER A 413 -8.89 14.09 -2.98
N TYR A 414 -8.39 13.44 -4.03
CA TYR A 414 -6.96 13.28 -4.27
C TYR A 414 -6.26 14.64 -4.42
N LEU A 415 -6.79 15.54 -5.25
CA LEU A 415 -6.20 16.87 -5.47
C LEU A 415 -6.16 17.72 -4.20
N VAL A 416 -7.24 17.73 -3.43
CA VAL A 416 -7.31 18.47 -2.15
C VAL A 416 -6.32 17.87 -1.16
N GLN A 417 -6.33 16.55 -0.99
CA GLN A 417 -5.44 15.86 -0.07
C GLN A 417 -3.97 16.07 -0.46
N HIS A 418 -3.62 15.89 -1.74
CA HIS A 418 -2.27 16.07 -2.25
C HIS A 418 -1.74 17.49 -1.97
N ARG A 419 -2.58 18.52 -2.16
CA ARG A 419 -2.21 19.91 -1.83
C ARG A 419 -2.05 20.14 -0.33
N LEU A 420 -2.98 19.65 0.47
CA LEU A 420 -2.93 19.84 1.93
C LEU A 420 -1.78 19.05 2.58
N SER A 421 -1.41 17.91 2.02
CA SER A 421 -0.35 17.05 2.55
C SER A 421 1.06 17.41 2.06
N ALA A 422 1.21 18.28 1.07
CA ALA A 422 2.50 18.59 0.44
C ALA A 422 3.59 19.04 1.43
N ALA A 423 3.22 19.77 2.48
CA ALA A 423 4.15 20.23 3.54
C ALA A 423 4.20 19.28 4.75
N LEU A 424 3.45 18.17 4.74
CA LEU A 424 3.40 17.24 5.86
C LEU A 424 4.51 16.19 5.74
N ARG A 425 5.02 15.75 6.90
CA ARG A 425 6.01 14.68 6.98
C ARG A 425 5.49 13.35 6.41
N TYR A 426 4.22 13.05 6.66
CA TYR A 426 3.55 11.85 6.18
C TYR A 426 2.43 12.25 5.23
N ARG A 427 2.65 12.03 3.93
CA ARG A 427 1.71 12.46 2.89
C ARG A 427 0.52 11.52 2.74
N SER A 428 0.71 10.23 3.00
CA SER A 428 -0.31 9.18 2.87
C SER A 428 -0.27 8.21 4.05
N LEU A 429 -1.18 7.26 4.07
CA LEU A 429 -1.21 6.14 5.02
C LEU A 429 -0.06 5.14 4.84
N TYR A 430 0.66 5.19 3.72
CA TYR A 430 1.72 4.26 3.37
C TYR A 430 3.08 4.99 3.32
N GLU A 431 3.82 4.94 4.44
CA GLU A 431 5.12 5.61 4.61
C GLU A 431 6.20 5.06 3.65
N ALA A 432 6.07 3.81 3.21
CA ALA A 432 7.04 3.16 2.35
C ALA A 432 6.86 3.49 0.86
N GLN A 433 5.78 4.20 0.47
CA GLN A 433 5.61 4.71 -0.88
C GLN A 433 6.79 5.62 -1.25
N VAL A 434 7.22 5.53 -2.50
CA VAL A 434 8.15 6.50 -3.10
C VAL A 434 7.37 7.46 -3.99
N ALA A 435 7.91 8.64 -4.26
CA ALA A 435 7.19 9.64 -5.06
C ALA A 435 6.91 9.10 -6.47
N SER A 436 7.94 8.65 -7.18
CA SER A 436 7.86 8.19 -8.57
C SER A 436 8.63 6.88 -8.79
N ARG A 437 8.49 6.27 -9.97
CA ARG A 437 9.32 5.13 -10.38
C ARG A 437 10.80 5.51 -10.45
N GLY A 438 11.09 6.74 -10.84
CA GLY A 438 12.45 7.27 -10.85
C GLY A 438 13.08 7.30 -9.46
N ASP A 439 12.29 7.44 -8.39
CA ASP A 439 12.77 7.44 -6.99
C ASP A 439 12.85 6.04 -6.39
N SER A 440 12.39 5.03 -7.14
CA SER A 440 12.38 3.64 -6.66
C SER A 440 13.75 2.98 -6.78
N PRO A 441 14.36 2.53 -5.68
CA PRO A 441 15.59 1.73 -5.73
C PRO A 441 15.46 0.46 -6.58
N ALA A 442 14.23 -0.04 -6.78
CA ALA A 442 13.97 -1.21 -7.61
C ALA A 442 14.28 -0.97 -9.09
N HIS A 443 14.07 0.25 -9.59
CA HIS A 443 14.29 0.61 -10.99
C HIS A 443 15.71 1.14 -11.25
N HIS A 444 16.39 1.64 -10.25
CA HIS A 444 17.79 2.11 -10.36
C HIS A 444 18.71 1.05 -10.96
N THR A 445 18.50 -0.22 -10.62
CA THR A 445 19.28 -1.35 -11.12
C THR A 445 19.14 -1.56 -12.62
N ALA A 446 17.92 -1.40 -13.15
CA ALA A 446 17.65 -1.54 -14.57
C ALA A 446 18.30 -0.41 -15.38
N HIS A 447 18.21 0.82 -14.89
CA HIS A 447 18.83 1.98 -15.51
C HIS A 447 20.36 1.86 -15.53
N LEU A 448 20.94 1.37 -14.46
CA LEU A 448 22.37 1.10 -14.37
C LEU A 448 22.81 0.02 -15.35
N GLY A 449 22.04 -1.07 -15.48
CA GLY A 449 22.28 -2.14 -16.45
C GLY A 449 22.29 -1.61 -17.89
N ILE A 450 21.36 -0.71 -18.25
CA ILE A 450 21.31 -0.05 -19.54
C ILE A 450 22.54 0.85 -19.74
N ALA A 451 22.91 1.64 -18.73
CA ALA A 451 24.10 2.49 -18.79
C ALA A 451 25.38 1.68 -19.02
N LEU A 452 25.53 0.56 -18.30
CA LEU A 452 26.65 -0.37 -18.47
C LEU A 452 26.64 -1.08 -19.83
N GLN A 453 25.47 -1.37 -20.40
CA GLN A 453 25.35 -1.91 -21.75
C GLN A 453 25.77 -0.88 -22.80
N ILE A 454 25.36 0.38 -22.65
CA ILE A 454 25.80 1.51 -23.52
C ILE A 454 27.32 1.67 -23.44
N LEU A 455 27.92 1.59 -22.25
CA LEU A 455 29.37 1.64 -22.06
C LEU A 455 30.08 0.49 -22.77
N ARG A 456 29.48 -0.72 -22.72
CA ARG A 456 30.01 -1.91 -23.43
C ARG A 456 29.94 -1.76 -24.94
N ASP A 457 28.82 -1.26 -25.46
CA ASP A 457 28.55 -1.11 -26.90
C ASP A 457 29.43 0.00 -27.52
N HIS A 458 29.80 1.03 -26.75
CA HIS A 458 30.67 2.13 -27.20
C HIS A 458 32.17 1.81 -27.04
N LYS A 459 32.54 0.53 -26.88
CA LYS A 459 33.95 0.07 -26.84
C LYS A 459 34.85 0.89 -25.92
N VAL A 460 34.41 1.22 -24.73
CA VAL A 460 35.28 1.67 -23.66
C VAL A 460 36.20 0.49 -23.34
N SER A 461 37.44 0.53 -23.82
CA SER A 461 38.28 -0.62 -24.15
C SER A 461 38.75 -1.50 -22.99
N ASN A 462 38.35 -1.23 -21.74
CA ASN A 462 38.82 -1.97 -20.57
C ASN A 462 37.71 -2.59 -19.69
N LEU A 463 36.47 -2.67 -20.16
CA LEU A 463 35.34 -3.23 -19.39
C LEU A 463 35.16 -4.75 -19.56
N ARG A 464 36.12 -5.46 -20.18
CA ARG A 464 35.99 -6.91 -20.46
C ARG A 464 35.87 -7.79 -19.21
N HIS A 465 36.34 -7.33 -18.06
CA HIS A 465 36.26 -8.08 -16.79
C HIS A 465 35.02 -7.77 -15.94
N LEU A 466 34.19 -6.80 -16.31
CA LEU A 466 32.97 -6.43 -15.57
C LEU A 466 31.81 -7.42 -15.74
N GLY A 467 31.92 -8.39 -16.64
CA GLY A 467 30.89 -9.40 -16.90
C GLY A 467 30.69 -10.44 -15.80
N GLU A 468 31.63 -10.55 -14.86
CA GLU A 468 31.61 -11.54 -13.76
C GLU A 468 31.29 -10.92 -12.40
N LEU A 469 31.29 -9.58 -12.28
CA LEU A 469 30.94 -8.86 -11.06
C LEU A 469 29.45 -8.44 -11.08
N ASP A 470 28.77 -8.67 -9.98
CA ASP A 470 27.47 -8.05 -9.72
C ASP A 470 27.67 -6.55 -9.41
N LEU A 471 28.06 -5.80 -10.46
CA LEU A 471 28.25 -4.35 -10.43
C LEU A 471 27.03 -3.61 -9.94
N VAL A 472 25.87 -4.17 -10.17
CA VAL A 472 24.58 -3.63 -9.78
C VAL A 472 24.39 -3.73 -8.27
N GLY A 473 24.78 -4.84 -7.67
CA GLY A 473 24.78 -5.02 -6.22
C GLY A 473 25.80 -4.11 -5.52
N LEU A 474 26.96 -3.92 -6.12
CA LEU A 474 28.03 -3.06 -5.61
C LEU A 474 27.67 -1.57 -5.65
N LEU A 475 27.08 -1.09 -6.73
CA LEU A 475 26.65 0.31 -6.84
C LEU A 475 25.42 0.63 -5.97
N ARG A 476 24.59 -0.37 -5.64
CA ARG A 476 23.49 -0.25 -4.66
C ARG A 476 23.98 0.03 -3.24
N SER A 477 25.16 -0.44 -2.90
CA SER A 477 25.73 -0.23 -1.56
C SER A 477 26.43 1.13 -1.42
N GLY A 478 26.35 2.01 -2.43
CA GLY A 478 27.11 3.27 -2.46
C GLY A 478 28.60 3.06 -2.64
N VAL A 479 29.01 1.85 -3.06
CA VAL A 479 30.43 1.50 -3.26
C VAL A 479 30.87 2.01 -4.62
N GLU A 480 31.96 2.75 -4.62
CA GLU A 480 32.69 3.14 -5.82
C GLU A 480 33.32 1.91 -6.45
N VAL A 481 33.24 1.74 -7.75
CA VAL A 481 33.82 0.60 -8.47
C VAL A 481 35.17 1.02 -9.07
N ASP A 482 36.24 0.41 -8.61
CA ASP A 482 37.57 0.64 -9.18
C ASP A 482 37.65 0.08 -10.61
N LEU A 483 38.00 0.93 -11.56
CA LEU A 483 38.26 0.60 -12.96
C LEU A 483 39.78 0.50 -13.22
N ALA A 484 40.16 -0.02 -14.39
CA ALA A 484 41.56 -0.04 -14.79
C ALA A 484 42.13 1.40 -14.87
N GLN A 485 43.43 1.54 -14.63
CA GLN A 485 44.19 2.81 -14.66
C GLN A 485 43.82 3.81 -13.53
N GLY A 486 43.39 3.34 -12.37
CA GLY A 486 43.07 4.20 -11.22
C GLY A 486 41.79 5.04 -11.39
N GLN A 487 40.98 4.71 -12.37
CA GLN A 487 39.66 5.31 -12.54
C GLN A 487 38.64 4.63 -11.63
N ARG A 488 37.60 5.38 -11.22
CA ARG A 488 36.44 4.88 -10.46
C ARG A 488 35.13 5.27 -11.13
N LEU A 489 34.23 4.30 -11.19
CA LEU A 489 32.84 4.51 -11.56
C LEU A 489 32.06 4.81 -10.29
N MET A 490 31.31 5.90 -10.30
CA MET A 490 30.43 6.29 -9.20
C MET A 490 29.12 6.83 -9.73
N VAL A 491 28.10 6.79 -8.89
CA VAL A 491 26.80 7.42 -9.15
C VAL A 491 26.59 8.49 -8.08
N GLY A 492 26.29 9.70 -8.52
CA GLY A 492 26.04 10.83 -7.62
C GLY A 492 24.76 11.56 -7.98
N VAL A 493 24.10 12.13 -6.99
CA VAL A 493 22.95 13.02 -7.14
C VAL A 493 23.44 14.45 -7.09
N LEU A 494 23.11 15.24 -8.12
CA LEU A 494 23.53 16.64 -8.18
C LEU A 494 22.87 17.46 -7.07
N ARG A 495 23.67 18.06 -6.20
CA ARG A 495 23.21 18.90 -5.10
C ARG A 495 22.63 20.22 -5.60
N ALA A 496 21.67 20.75 -4.87
CA ALA A 496 21.04 22.04 -5.19
C ALA A 496 22.01 23.23 -5.03
N ASP A 497 23.00 23.12 -4.13
CA ASP A 497 24.04 24.11 -3.87
C ASP A 497 25.31 23.90 -4.72
N SER A 498 25.28 22.93 -5.63
CA SER A 498 26.40 22.65 -6.54
C SER A 498 26.63 23.76 -7.54
N ALA A 499 27.89 24.13 -7.79
CA ALA A 499 28.28 25.06 -8.84
C ALA A 499 27.88 24.59 -10.26
N TYR A 500 27.59 23.29 -10.43
CA TYR A 500 27.14 22.71 -11.70
C TYR A 500 25.64 22.77 -11.92
N ALA A 501 24.86 23.08 -10.89
CA ALA A 501 23.40 23.22 -11.00
C ALA A 501 23.04 24.39 -11.92
N GLY A 502 22.18 24.13 -12.93
CA GLY A 502 21.79 25.12 -13.91
C GLY A 502 22.79 25.37 -15.05
N THR A 503 23.95 24.69 -15.06
CA THR A 503 24.95 24.81 -16.11
C THR A 503 24.79 23.71 -17.16
N THR A 504 25.32 23.92 -18.38
CA THR A 504 25.32 22.88 -19.42
C THR A 504 26.45 21.87 -19.20
N ILE A 505 26.25 20.63 -19.63
CA ILE A 505 27.30 19.58 -19.59
C ILE A 505 28.56 20.04 -20.33
N GLY A 506 28.43 20.81 -21.42
CA GLY A 506 29.59 21.35 -22.14
C GLY A 506 30.40 22.38 -21.33
N ALA A 507 29.73 23.14 -20.46
CA ALA A 507 30.40 24.09 -19.56
C ALA A 507 30.99 23.37 -18.33
N SER A 508 30.18 22.56 -17.65
CA SER A 508 30.60 21.75 -16.49
C SER A 508 31.60 20.65 -16.87
N GLY A 509 31.40 20.01 -18.03
CA GLY A 509 32.25 18.91 -18.50
C GLY A 509 33.68 19.35 -18.80
N ARG A 510 33.94 20.61 -19.17
CA ARG A 510 35.30 21.15 -19.31
C ARG A 510 36.00 21.28 -17.95
N ALA A 511 35.27 21.70 -16.93
CA ALA A 511 35.78 21.77 -15.58
C ALA A 511 36.02 20.36 -15.01
N LEU A 512 35.04 19.47 -15.17
CA LEU A 512 35.13 18.07 -14.73
C LEU A 512 36.19 17.28 -15.50
N ALA A 513 36.34 17.49 -16.82
CA ALA A 513 37.37 16.83 -17.61
C ALA A 513 38.79 17.29 -17.24
N GLY A 514 38.97 18.54 -16.80
CA GLY A 514 40.21 19.03 -16.24
C GLY A 514 40.64 18.24 -14.99
N ASP A 515 39.71 17.72 -14.23
CA ASP A 515 39.92 16.89 -13.05
C ASP A 515 39.87 15.38 -13.36
N GLY A 516 39.89 14.98 -14.64
CA GLY A 516 39.85 13.57 -15.06
C GLY A 516 38.51 12.88 -14.88
N THR A 517 37.41 13.66 -14.81
CA THR A 517 36.05 13.16 -14.61
C THR A 517 35.25 13.24 -15.91
N ASN A 518 34.56 12.14 -16.24
CA ASN A 518 33.66 12.06 -17.40
C ASN A 518 32.25 11.69 -16.99
N ILE A 519 31.26 12.42 -17.51
CA ILE A 519 29.84 12.11 -17.37
C ILE A 519 29.48 11.07 -18.43
N ILE A 520 29.02 9.90 -17.97
CA ILE A 520 28.69 8.77 -18.84
C ILE A 520 27.21 8.75 -19.19
N ALA A 521 26.35 8.99 -18.19
CA ALA A 521 24.90 9.04 -18.40
C ALA A 521 24.24 9.97 -17.36
N LEU A 522 23.08 10.49 -17.71
CA LEU A 522 22.27 11.35 -16.86
C LEU A 522 20.86 10.78 -16.78
N LEU A 523 20.35 10.68 -15.56
CA LEU A 523 19.00 10.24 -15.27
C LEU A 523 18.24 11.39 -14.63
N ARG A 524 17.17 11.82 -15.26
CA ARG A 524 16.24 12.84 -14.77
C ARG A 524 14.86 12.22 -14.62
N GLY A 525 14.44 12.01 -13.36
CA GLY A 525 13.27 11.18 -13.10
C GLY A 525 13.46 9.77 -13.65
N GLU A 526 12.59 9.36 -14.57
CA GLU A 526 12.67 8.05 -15.24
C GLU A 526 13.41 8.10 -16.60
N HIS A 527 13.73 9.28 -17.08
CA HIS A 527 14.29 9.42 -18.43
C HIS A 527 15.82 9.43 -18.40
N MET A 528 16.41 8.45 -19.11
CA MET A 528 17.83 8.49 -19.41
C MET A 528 18.05 9.52 -20.50
N ILE A 529 18.87 10.52 -20.22
CA ILE A 529 19.27 11.57 -21.15
C ILE A 529 20.69 11.26 -21.59
N ALA A 530 20.88 11.12 -22.89
CA ALA A 530 22.24 11.03 -23.44
C ALA A 530 22.96 12.37 -23.18
N PRO A 531 24.13 12.36 -22.51
CA PRO A 531 24.85 13.59 -22.19
C PRO A 531 25.30 14.29 -23.48
N ARG A 532 24.66 15.43 -23.77
CA ARG A 532 25.07 16.32 -24.85
C ARG A 532 25.65 17.59 -24.27
N ALA A 533 26.50 18.27 -25.04
CA ALA A 533 27.14 19.50 -24.57
C ALA A 533 26.13 20.61 -24.17
N ASP A 534 24.95 20.63 -24.76
CA ASP A 534 23.86 21.58 -24.51
C ASP A 534 22.90 21.13 -23.40
N THR A 535 23.04 19.91 -22.88
CA THR A 535 22.19 19.41 -21.79
C THR A 535 22.44 20.18 -20.49
N VAL A 536 21.42 20.81 -19.94
CA VAL A 536 21.50 21.56 -18.68
C VAL A 536 21.36 20.58 -17.51
N LEU A 537 22.26 20.66 -16.53
CA LEU A 537 22.23 19.90 -15.29
C LEU A 537 21.24 20.54 -14.31
N THR A 538 20.31 19.78 -13.77
CA THR A 538 19.33 20.26 -12.79
C THR A 538 19.54 19.59 -11.44
N PRO A 539 19.32 20.30 -10.31
CA PRO A 539 19.36 19.68 -8.98
C PRO A 539 18.50 18.43 -8.90
N GLY A 540 19.05 17.37 -8.31
CA GLY A 540 18.38 16.07 -8.25
C GLY A 540 18.63 15.16 -9.45
N ASP A 541 19.33 15.62 -10.49
CA ASP A 541 19.79 14.74 -11.57
C ASP A 541 20.75 13.68 -11.00
N ARG A 542 20.52 12.44 -11.40
CA ARG A 542 21.41 11.32 -11.07
C ARG A 542 22.39 11.13 -12.21
N ILE A 543 23.66 11.18 -11.89
CA ILE A 543 24.72 11.20 -12.89
C ILE A 543 25.66 10.04 -12.65
N ILE A 544 25.90 9.27 -13.70
CA ILE A 544 26.93 8.23 -13.70
C ILE A 544 28.23 8.87 -14.17
N LEU A 545 29.23 8.83 -13.33
CA LEU A 545 30.52 9.49 -13.48
C LEU A 545 31.65 8.47 -13.49
N VAL A 546 32.64 8.68 -14.33
CA VAL A 546 33.94 8.02 -14.22
C VAL A 546 34.95 9.09 -13.86
N ALA A 547 35.64 8.93 -12.75
CA ALA A 547 36.64 9.86 -12.26
C ALA A 547 37.98 9.18 -12.02
N ALA A 548 39.07 9.91 -12.20
CA ALA A 548 40.42 9.46 -11.91
C ALA A 548 41.06 10.33 -10.81
N GLY A 549 41.80 9.69 -9.90
CA GLY A 549 42.66 10.38 -8.93
C GLY A 549 41.98 11.49 -8.10
N ASP A 550 42.49 12.71 -8.23
CA ASP A 550 42.10 13.86 -7.43
C ASP A 550 40.67 14.38 -7.73
N GLY A 551 40.09 14.02 -8.88
CA GLY A 551 38.73 14.37 -9.27
C GLY A 551 37.64 13.80 -8.33
N LEU A 552 37.90 12.70 -7.65
CA LEU A 552 36.99 12.06 -6.70
C LEU A 552 36.70 12.94 -5.47
N ALA A 553 37.68 13.65 -4.95
CA ALA A 553 37.51 14.53 -3.79
C ALA A 553 36.62 15.75 -4.14
N ASN A 554 36.80 16.30 -5.35
CA ASN A 554 36.03 17.42 -5.85
C ASN A 554 34.55 17.03 -6.16
N LEU A 555 34.33 15.79 -6.64
CA LEU A 555 32.96 15.30 -6.91
C LEU A 555 32.10 15.22 -5.65
N ARG A 556 32.66 14.83 -4.52
CA ARG A 556 31.93 14.75 -3.23
C ARG A 556 31.43 16.10 -2.70
N THR A 557 31.97 17.20 -3.18
CA THR A 557 31.48 18.55 -2.84
C THR A 557 30.26 18.94 -3.65
N HIS A 558 30.04 18.34 -4.82
CA HIS A 558 29.02 18.70 -5.78
C HIS A 558 27.91 17.66 -5.93
N PHE A 559 28.20 16.40 -5.54
CA PHE A 559 27.28 15.27 -5.66
C PHE A 559 27.16 14.54 -4.33
N ASP A 560 25.94 14.26 -3.92
CA ASP A 560 25.67 13.36 -2.82
C ASP A 560 25.83 11.90 -3.29
N PRO A 561 26.37 10.99 -2.45
CA PRO A 561 26.38 9.57 -2.77
C PRO A 561 24.93 9.08 -2.89
N TRP A 562 24.70 8.27 -3.87
CA TRP A 562 23.37 7.75 -4.19
C TRP A 562 23.00 6.51 -3.43
#